data_87339bc762c8073513d00307bb26db50
#
_entry.id   87339bc762c8073513d00307bb26db50
#
_cell.length_a   1.000
_cell.length_b   1.000
_cell.length_c   1.000
_cell.angle_alpha   90.00
_cell.angle_beta   90.00
_cell.angle_gamma   90.00
#
_symmetry.space_group_name_H-M   'P 1'
#
loop_
_entity.id
_entity.type
_entity.pdbx_description
1 polymer ?
#
loop_
_entity_poly.entity_id
_entity_poly.type
_entity_poly.pdbx_seq_one_letter_code
_entity_poly.pdbx_strand_id
1 'polypeptide(L)'
;GERFSLADEVERCFDIRPEWTPEAQFELARALAEEALPGQGSLSERYAAWRRRYELAPQGAGLLAGMVGRALAEARRRTRTFVDLPEDEWMEVETVREKPWTAANWYLGNRRSRLELNTDLPVNVAWLLDLMCHEGYPGHHTEAVVKEQTLYRERGYSEQSVLLTSTPQLVIAEGIATLAFEMIFSAHEAEQWLAEHLYPEAEIEPDAADHAKLRMAADLLLGVPG
;
A
#
# COMPACT_ATOMS: atom_id res chain seq x y z
N GLY A 1 -26.95 -21.84 -14.33
CA GLY A 1 -25.65 -21.39 -14.83
C GLY A 1 -24.59 -22.43 -14.49
N GLU A 2 -23.58 -22.50 -15.29
CA GLU A 2 -22.40 -23.34 -15.04
C GLU A 2 -21.72 -22.87 -13.75
N ARG A 3 -21.32 -23.80 -12.89
CA ARG A 3 -20.57 -23.49 -11.65
C ARG A 3 -19.13 -23.95 -11.85
N PHE A 4 -18.21 -23.05 -11.59
CA PHE A 4 -16.77 -23.33 -11.62
C PHE A 4 -16.24 -23.56 -10.19
N SER A 5 -15.13 -24.26 -10.07
CA SER A 5 -14.36 -24.24 -8.81
C SER A 5 -13.73 -22.86 -8.62
N LEU A 6 -13.36 -22.52 -7.37
CA LEU A 6 -12.66 -21.26 -7.10
C LEU A 6 -11.37 -21.12 -7.94
N ALA A 7 -10.61 -22.22 -8.05
CA ALA A 7 -9.39 -22.23 -8.87
C ALA A 7 -9.67 -21.94 -10.36
N ASP A 8 -10.73 -22.52 -10.90
CA ASP A 8 -11.11 -22.28 -12.30
C ASP A 8 -11.64 -20.84 -12.52
N GLU A 9 -12.35 -20.28 -11.54
CA GLU A 9 -12.82 -18.89 -11.59
C GLU A 9 -11.63 -17.92 -11.55
N VAL A 10 -10.67 -18.12 -10.64
CA VAL A 10 -9.46 -17.31 -10.55
C VAL A 10 -8.64 -17.40 -11.83
N GLU A 11 -8.40 -18.61 -12.35
CA GLU A 11 -7.65 -18.81 -13.60
C GLU A 11 -8.32 -18.10 -14.78
N ARG A 12 -9.66 -18.17 -14.90
CA ARG A 12 -10.42 -17.51 -15.97
C ARG A 12 -10.47 -16.00 -15.88
N CYS A 13 -10.50 -15.45 -14.64
CA CYS A 13 -10.59 -14.02 -14.42
C CYS A 13 -9.21 -13.34 -14.45
N PHE A 14 -8.20 -13.96 -13.88
CA PHE A 14 -6.92 -13.32 -13.62
C PHE A 14 -5.75 -13.91 -14.43
N ASP A 15 -5.99 -14.99 -15.19
CA ASP A 15 -4.95 -15.75 -15.91
C ASP A 15 -3.84 -16.29 -14.97
N ILE A 16 -4.23 -16.60 -13.74
CA ILE A 16 -3.35 -17.15 -12.69
C ILE A 16 -4.04 -18.36 -12.09
N ARG A 17 -3.34 -19.49 -12.01
CA ARG A 17 -3.81 -20.64 -11.25
C ARG A 17 -3.39 -20.51 -9.79
N PRO A 18 -4.33 -20.38 -8.84
CA PRO A 18 -3.99 -20.25 -7.44
C PRO A 18 -3.38 -21.56 -6.92
N GLU A 19 -2.30 -21.44 -6.19
CA GLU A 19 -1.66 -22.54 -5.47
C GLU A 19 -1.86 -22.36 -3.96
N TRP A 20 -1.86 -23.48 -3.23
CA TRP A 20 -1.88 -23.43 -1.77
C TRP A 20 -0.55 -22.88 -1.25
N THR A 21 -0.63 -21.90 -0.37
CA THR A 21 0.55 -21.36 0.29
C THR A 21 1.17 -22.44 1.20
N PRO A 22 2.46 -22.77 1.03
CA PRO A 22 3.12 -23.75 1.86
C PRO A 22 3.13 -23.33 3.35
N GLU A 23 2.91 -24.28 4.27
CA GLU A 23 2.94 -24.03 5.72
C GLU A 23 4.26 -23.36 6.16
N ALA A 24 5.37 -23.73 5.54
CA ALA A 24 6.68 -23.14 5.80
C ALA A 24 6.72 -21.61 5.59
N GLN A 25 5.88 -21.07 4.72
CA GLN A 25 5.79 -19.61 4.52
C GLN A 25 5.14 -18.92 5.72
N PHE A 26 4.10 -19.52 6.29
CA PHE A 26 3.49 -19.01 7.52
C PHE A 26 4.43 -19.12 8.73
N GLU A 27 5.18 -20.24 8.82
CA GLU A 27 6.18 -20.42 9.87
C GLU A 27 7.31 -19.37 9.76
N LEU A 28 7.78 -19.09 8.54
CA LEU A 28 8.79 -18.06 8.30
C LEU A 28 8.27 -16.67 8.66
N ALA A 29 7.07 -16.30 8.21
CA ALA A 29 6.44 -15.01 8.53
C ALA A 29 6.30 -14.85 10.05
N ARG A 30 5.86 -15.90 10.74
CA ARG A 30 5.76 -15.91 12.21
C ARG A 30 7.12 -15.72 12.89
N ALA A 31 8.14 -16.44 12.44
CA ALA A 31 9.49 -16.34 13.01
C ALA A 31 10.07 -14.93 12.83
N LEU A 32 9.91 -14.33 11.65
CA LEU A 32 10.32 -12.95 11.39
C LEU A 32 9.60 -11.96 12.31
N ALA A 33 8.29 -12.10 12.49
CA ALA A 33 7.52 -11.24 13.39
C ALA A 33 7.91 -11.43 14.86
N GLU A 34 8.21 -12.67 15.28
CA GLU A 34 8.71 -12.98 16.63
C GLU A 34 10.06 -12.34 16.92
N GLU A 35 10.97 -12.31 15.95
CA GLU A 35 12.27 -11.64 16.07
C GLU A 35 12.14 -10.12 16.04
N ALA A 36 11.22 -9.59 15.24
CA ALA A 36 11.08 -8.16 15.00
C ALA A 36 10.45 -7.40 16.17
N LEU A 37 9.53 -8.05 16.89
CA LEU A 37 8.74 -7.37 17.91
C LEU A 37 9.41 -7.47 19.29
N PRO A 38 9.64 -6.34 19.97
CA PRO A 38 10.18 -6.32 21.32
C PRO A 38 9.14 -6.77 22.35
N GLY A 39 9.60 -7.06 23.58
CA GLY A 39 8.75 -7.30 24.73
C GLY A 39 8.58 -8.77 25.09
N GLN A 40 7.70 -9.00 26.06
CA GLN A 40 7.38 -10.32 26.63
C GLN A 40 5.92 -10.68 26.29
N GLY A 41 5.62 -11.97 26.27
CA GLY A 41 4.28 -12.48 25.98
C GLY A 41 4.17 -13.13 24.60
N SER A 42 2.96 -13.46 24.22
CA SER A 42 2.66 -14.04 22.91
C SER A 42 2.91 -13.06 21.77
N LEU A 43 3.15 -13.60 20.57
CA LEU A 43 3.29 -12.77 19.36
C LEU A 43 2.11 -11.83 19.17
N SER A 44 0.88 -12.32 19.41
CA SER A 44 -0.34 -11.52 19.28
C SER A 44 -0.37 -10.33 20.26
N GLU A 45 0.07 -10.52 21.51
CA GLU A 45 0.14 -9.45 22.50
C GLU A 45 1.19 -8.41 22.15
N ARG A 46 2.37 -8.85 21.71
CA ARG A 46 3.46 -7.97 21.27
C ARG A 46 3.07 -7.17 20.03
N TYR A 47 2.47 -7.82 19.04
CA TYR A 47 1.95 -7.16 17.84
C TYR A 47 0.85 -6.15 18.15
N ALA A 48 -0.09 -6.48 19.04
CA ALA A 48 -1.12 -5.55 19.47
C ALA A 48 -0.55 -4.35 20.25
N ALA A 49 0.51 -4.56 21.03
CA ALA A 49 1.20 -3.47 21.72
C ALA A 49 1.93 -2.54 20.74
N TRP A 50 2.64 -3.12 19.77
CA TRP A 50 3.28 -2.39 18.68
C TRP A 50 2.26 -1.60 17.85
N ARG A 51 1.16 -2.23 17.42
CA ARG A 51 0.09 -1.52 16.68
C ARG A 51 -0.39 -0.28 17.43
N ARG A 52 -0.75 -0.45 18.72
CA ARG A 52 -1.23 0.68 19.54
C ARG A 52 -0.20 1.80 19.69
N ARG A 53 1.11 1.48 19.70
CA ARG A 53 2.17 2.48 19.79
C ARG A 53 2.24 3.37 18.56
N TYR A 54 2.08 2.78 17.37
CA TYR A 54 2.19 3.48 16.09
C TYR A 54 0.83 3.92 15.52
N GLU A 55 -0.24 3.65 16.21
CA GLU A 55 -1.59 4.09 15.83
C GLU A 55 -1.75 5.59 16.10
N LEU A 56 -2.20 6.33 15.08
CA LEU A 56 -2.54 7.74 15.24
C LEU A 56 -3.69 7.88 16.23
N ALA A 57 -3.47 8.62 17.30
CA ALA A 57 -4.51 8.84 18.31
C ALA A 57 -5.72 9.56 17.69
N PRO A 58 -6.97 9.31 18.17
CA PRO A 58 -8.18 9.93 17.61
C PRO A 58 -8.12 11.46 17.54
N GLN A 59 -7.47 12.11 18.53
CA GLN A 59 -7.23 13.56 18.55
C GLN A 59 -6.25 14.01 17.46
N GLY A 60 -5.45 13.11 16.93
CA GLY A 60 -4.51 13.36 15.83
C GLY A 60 -5.12 13.22 14.44
N ALA A 61 -6.41 12.87 14.32
CA ALA A 61 -7.06 12.71 13.02
C ALA A 61 -6.98 13.96 12.12
N GLY A 62 -6.95 15.15 12.73
CA GLY A 62 -6.75 16.41 12.00
C GLY A 62 -5.36 16.56 11.37
N LEU A 63 -4.35 15.81 11.85
CA LEU A 63 -2.98 15.82 11.32
C LEU A 63 -2.82 14.90 10.11
N LEU A 64 -3.71 13.91 9.96
CA LEU A 64 -3.60 12.86 8.96
C LEU A 64 -3.43 13.40 7.54
N ALA A 65 -4.22 14.40 7.16
CA ALA A 65 -4.13 15.00 5.82
C ALA A 65 -2.76 15.62 5.54
N GLY A 66 -2.16 16.29 6.55
CA GLY A 66 -0.82 16.85 6.47
C GLY A 66 0.25 15.78 6.34
N MET A 67 0.16 14.71 7.13
CA MET A 67 1.08 13.57 7.10
C MET A 67 1.04 12.85 5.76
N VAL A 68 -0.17 12.57 5.26
CA VAL A 68 -0.42 11.98 3.93
C VAL A 68 0.17 12.86 2.83
N GLY A 69 -0.07 14.18 2.87
CA GLY A 69 0.47 15.11 1.89
C GLY A 69 2.01 15.10 1.85
N ARG A 70 2.68 15.02 3.00
CA ARG A 70 4.15 14.90 3.06
C ARG A 70 4.65 13.56 2.53
N ALA A 71 4.01 12.46 2.91
CA ALA A 71 4.38 11.13 2.42
C ALA A 71 4.22 11.03 0.90
N LEU A 72 3.10 11.51 0.34
CA LEU A 72 2.88 11.57 -1.11
C LEU A 72 3.90 12.47 -1.82
N ALA A 73 4.23 13.64 -1.25
CA ALA A 73 5.20 14.55 -1.84
C ALA A 73 6.61 13.92 -1.91
N GLU A 74 7.04 13.22 -0.87
CA GLU A 74 8.33 12.52 -0.86
C GLU A 74 8.33 11.32 -1.82
N ALA A 75 7.28 10.51 -1.80
CA ALA A 75 7.12 9.38 -2.72
C ALA A 75 7.15 9.87 -4.19
N ARG A 76 6.41 10.94 -4.51
CA ARG A 76 6.41 11.58 -5.84
C ARG A 76 7.80 12.08 -6.23
N ARG A 77 8.49 12.76 -5.33
CA ARG A 77 9.85 13.26 -5.57
C ARG A 77 10.81 12.13 -5.93
N ARG A 78 10.77 11.01 -5.20
CA ARG A 78 11.61 9.83 -5.48
C ARG A 78 11.21 9.16 -6.78
N THR A 79 9.93 8.97 -7.04
CA THR A 79 9.42 8.37 -8.28
C THR A 79 9.87 9.14 -9.52
N ARG A 80 9.89 10.47 -9.48
CA ARG A 80 10.37 11.31 -10.60
C ARG A 80 11.85 11.16 -10.93
N THR A 81 12.62 10.42 -10.15
CA THR A 81 14.02 10.13 -10.50
C THR A 81 14.15 9.05 -11.58
N PHE A 82 13.10 8.25 -11.82
CA PHE A 82 13.13 7.14 -12.79
C PHE A 82 11.84 7.02 -13.63
N VAL A 83 10.78 7.73 -13.28
CA VAL A 83 9.55 7.83 -14.08
C VAL A 83 9.35 9.26 -14.53
N ASP A 84 9.20 9.46 -15.84
CA ASP A 84 8.86 10.76 -16.40
C ASP A 84 7.37 11.03 -16.26
N LEU A 85 7.00 11.60 -15.09
CA LEU A 85 5.62 11.98 -14.79
C LEU A 85 5.28 13.33 -15.42
N PRO A 86 4.15 13.46 -16.11
CA PRO A 86 3.66 14.75 -16.60
C PRO A 86 3.59 15.80 -15.49
N GLU A 87 3.87 17.07 -15.82
CA GLU A 87 3.85 18.13 -14.80
C GLU A 87 2.45 18.41 -14.24
N ASP A 88 1.42 18.17 -15.05
CA ASP A 88 0.01 18.40 -14.72
C ASP A 88 -0.71 17.17 -14.13
N GLU A 89 0.04 16.11 -13.80
CA GLU A 89 -0.54 15.01 -13.03
C GLU A 89 -0.84 15.46 -11.59
N TRP A 90 -1.93 14.97 -11.04
CA TRP A 90 -2.39 15.42 -9.74
C TRP A 90 -3.23 14.38 -9.00
N MET A 91 -3.05 14.36 -7.67
CA MET A 91 -3.82 13.51 -6.76
C MET A 91 -4.53 14.36 -5.71
N GLU A 92 -5.85 14.19 -5.62
CA GLU A 92 -6.68 14.72 -4.55
C GLU A 92 -6.73 13.75 -3.37
N VAL A 93 -6.65 14.24 -2.15
CA VAL A 93 -6.83 13.45 -0.94
C VAL A 93 -8.16 13.82 -0.30
N GLU A 94 -9.02 12.84 -0.12
CA GLU A 94 -10.34 12.98 0.50
C GLU A 94 -10.47 12.03 1.70
N THR A 95 -10.99 12.53 2.81
CA THR A 95 -11.34 11.69 3.96
C THR A 95 -12.77 11.19 3.82
N VAL A 96 -12.95 9.88 4.00
CA VAL A 96 -14.26 9.21 3.92
C VAL A 96 -14.55 8.43 5.19
N ARG A 97 -15.81 8.03 5.35
CA ARG A 97 -16.28 7.17 6.44
C ARG A 97 -17.20 6.08 5.90
N GLU A 98 -17.46 5.08 6.73
CA GLU A 98 -18.37 3.97 6.41
C GLU A 98 -17.97 3.22 5.12
N LYS A 99 -16.64 3.06 4.91
CA LYS A 99 -16.09 2.31 3.79
C LYS A 99 -15.44 1.00 4.26
N PRO A 100 -15.48 -0.05 3.45
CA PRO A 100 -14.84 -1.33 3.79
C PRO A 100 -13.31 -1.33 3.61
N TRP A 101 -12.72 -0.29 3.04
CA TRP A 101 -11.28 -0.14 2.82
C TRP A 101 -10.65 0.87 3.78
N THR A 102 -9.35 0.75 3.99
CA THR A 102 -8.53 1.73 4.73
C THR A 102 -8.19 2.93 3.87
N ALA A 103 -7.76 2.68 2.64
CA ALA A 103 -7.54 3.66 1.59
C ALA A 103 -7.94 3.07 0.23
N ALA A 104 -8.20 3.92 -0.74
CA ALA A 104 -8.46 3.52 -2.11
C ALA A 104 -8.11 4.64 -3.08
N ASN A 105 -7.44 4.29 -4.18
CA ASN A 105 -7.17 5.21 -5.28
C ASN A 105 -8.24 5.06 -6.37
N TRP A 106 -8.86 6.17 -6.73
CA TRP A 106 -9.77 6.27 -7.86
C TRP A 106 -9.14 7.08 -8.98
N TYR A 107 -8.70 6.41 -10.03
CA TYR A 107 -8.21 7.12 -11.20
C TYR A 107 -9.38 7.74 -11.98
N LEU A 108 -9.33 9.08 -12.15
CA LEU A 108 -10.41 9.86 -12.74
C LEU A 108 -10.18 10.17 -14.23
N GLY A 109 -9.09 9.68 -14.79
CA GLY A 109 -8.61 10.07 -16.11
C GLY A 109 -7.95 11.45 -16.13
N ASN A 110 -7.39 11.81 -17.28
CA ASN A 110 -6.67 13.06 -17.46
C ASN A 110 -5.55 13.28 -16.42
N ARG A 111 -4.82 12.21 -16.11
CA ARG A 111 -3.70 12.20 -15.17
C ARG A 111 -4.06 12.61 -13.74
N ARG A 112 -5.31 12.34 -13.34
CA ARG A 112 -5.84 12.72 -12.02
C ARG A 112 -6.33 11.49 -11.26
N SER A 113 -6.05 11.47 -9.97
CA SER A 113 -6.61 10.49 -9.04
C SER A 113 -7.26 11.17 -7.85
N ARG A 114 -8.17 10.44 -7.21
CA ARG A 114 -8.66 10.73 -5.87
C ARG A 114 -8.23 9.60 -4.95
N LEU A 115 -7.52 9.95 -3.91
CA LEU A 115 -7.19 9.06 -2.80
C LEU A 115 -8.22 9.24 -1.69
N GLU A 116 -9.01 8.22 -1.44
CA GLU A 116 -9.91 8.15 -0.28
C GLU A 116 -9.19 7.54 0.91
N LEU A 117 -9.29 8.19 2.08
CA LEU A 117 -8.77 7.69 3.36
C LEU A 117 -9.93 7.51 4.32
N ASN A 118 -10.13 6.27 4.78
CA ASN A 118 -11.19 5.97 5.74
C ASN A 118 -10.76 6.34 7.16
N THR A 119 -11.41 7.34 7.73
CA THR A 119 -11.11 7.85 9.08
C THR A 119 -11.83 7.12 10.20
N ASP A 120 -12.67 6.13 9.90
CA ASP A 120 -13.26 5.25 10.90
C ASP A 120 -12.30 4.13 11.34
N LEU A 121 -11.29 3.86 10.53
CA LEU A 121 -10.27 2.87 10.84
C LEU A 121 -9.02 3.54 11.44
N PRO A 122 -8.39 2.91 12.42
CA PRO A 122 -7.16 3.42 12.99
C PRO A 122 -6.04 3.39 11.94
N VAL A 123 -5.30 4.50 11.85
CA VAL A 123 -4.15 4.62 10.95
C VAL A 123 -2.88 4.31 11.71
N ASN A 124 -2.13 3.33 11.25
CA ASN A 124 -0.79 3.04 11.75
C ASN A 124 0.24 3.89 10.99
N VAL A 125 0.89 4.80 11.70
CA VAL A 125 1.83 5.76 11.09
C VAL A 125 3.08 5.08 10.55
N ALA A 126 3.51 3.96 11.12
CA ALA A 126 4.66 3.19 10.62
C ALA A 126 4.42 2.60 9.22
N TRP A 127 3.15 2.36 8.86
CA TRP A 127 2.75 1.86 7.54
C TRP A 127 2.24 2.95 6.59
N LEU A 128 2.14 4.21 7.06
CA LEU A 128 1.54 5.27 6.25
C LEU A 128 2.34 5.57 4.98
N LEU A 129 3.66 5.56 5.09
CA LEU A 129 4.53 5.81 3.92
C LEU A 129 4.36 4.71 2.86
N ASP A 130 4.25 3.46 3.28
CA ASP A 130 4.00 2.32 2.41
C ASP A 130 2.63 2.41 1.72
N LEU A 131 1.60 2.71 2.48
CA LEU A 131 0.26 2.93 1.95
C LEU A 131 0.24 4.05 0.90
N MET A 132 0.99 5.13 1.12
CA MET A 132 1.09 6.23 0.16
C MET A 132 1.91 5.86 -1.08
N CYS A 133 2.88 4.97 -0.95
CA CYS A 133 3.57 4.40 -2.11
C CYS A 133 2.63 3.51 -2.94
N HIS A 134 1.85 2.66 -2.29
CA HIS A 134 0.89 1.77 -2.91
C HIS A 134 -0.19 2.53 -3.68
N GLU A 135 -0.90 3.45 -3.01
CA GLU A 135 -2.01 4.20 -3.60
C GLU A 135 -1.54 5.30 -4.56
N GLY A 136 -0.37 5.88 -4.29
CA GLY A 136 0.14 7.05 -4.98
C GLY A 136 1.33 6.76 -5.89
N TYR A 137 2.54 7.00 -5.38
CA TYR A 137 3.78 7.05 -6.12
C TYR A 137 4.83 6.08 -5.55
N PRO A 138 5.34 5.13 -6.37
CA PRO A 138 5.08 4.83 -7.77
C PRO A 138 3.93 3.86 -8.05
N GLY A 139 3.02 3.62 -7.09
CA GLY A 139 1.93 2.65 -7.17
C GLY A 139 0.79 3.03 -8.13
N HIS A 140 -0.46 2.84 -7.69
CA HIS A 140 -1.66 2.92 -8.54
C HIS A 140 -1.79 4.22 -9.33
N HIS A 141 -1.54 5.38 -8.71
CA HIS A 141 -1.63 6.65 -9.44
C HIS A 141 -0.60 6.71 -10.57
N THR A 142 0.66 6.40 -10.29
CA THR A 142 1.74 6.42 -11.28
C THR A 142 1.47 5.44 -12.42
N GLU A 143 1.07 4.20 -12.10
CA GLU A 143 0.72 3.17 -13.09
C GLU A 143 -0.38 3.67 -14.02
N ALA A 144 -1.46 4.20 -13.46
CA ALA A 144 -2.60 4.70 -14.24
C ALA A 144 -2.23 5.89 -15.12
N VAL A 145 -1.43 6.84 -14.62
CA VAL A 145 -0.94 8.00 -15.41
C VAL A 145 -0.09 7.54 -16.58
N VAL A 146 0.89 6.67 -16.34
CA VAL A 146 1.79 6.15 -17.39
C VAL A 146 1.00 5.34 -18.40
N LYS A 147 0.08 4.49 -17.95
CA LYS A 147 -0.79 3.68 -18.81
C LYS A 147 -1.71 4.56 -19.67
N GLU A 148 -2.33 5.57 -19.10
CA GLU A 148 -3.13 6.54 -19.89
C GLU A 148 -2.26 7.20 -20.95
N GLN A 149 -1.08 7.68 -20.61
CA GLN A 149 -0.20 8.36 -21.55
C GLN A 149 0.25 7.43 -22.68
N THR A 150 0.85 6.29 -22.33
CA THR A 150 1.56 5.44 -23.29
C THR A 150 0.63 4.50 -24.06
N LEU A 151 -0.36 3.90 -23.38
CA LEU A 151 -1.23 2.90 -24.02
C LEU A 151 -2.50 3.53 -24.61
N TYR A 152 -3.19 4.36 -23.83
CA TYR A 152 -4.45 4.93 -24.29
C TYR A 152 -4.21 6.09 -25.29
N ARG A 153 -3.41 7.09 -24.93
CA ARG A 153 -3.26 8.31 -25.76
C ARG A 153 -2.31 8.11 -26.94
N GLU A 154 -1.12 7.52 -26.72
CA GLU A 154 -0.11 7.38 -27.78
C GLU A 154 -0.39 6.20 -28.69
N ARG A 155 -0.76 5.02 -28.13
CA ARG A 155 -1.00 3.81 -28.93
C ARG A 155 -2.46 3.62 -29.34
N GLY A 156 -3.41 4.38 -28.77
CA GLY A 156 -4.82 4.32 -29.13
C GLY A 156 -5.56 3.07 -28.60
N TYR A 157 -5.05 2.42 -27.55
CA TYR A 157 -5.67 1.24 -26.95
C TYR A 157 -6.86 1.67 -26.08
N SER A 158 -8.04 1.76 -26.69
CA SER A 158 -9.25 2.29 -26.05
C SER A 158 -9.72 1.47 -24.85
N GLU A 159 -9.45 0.17 -24.80
CA GLU A 159 -9.71 -0.71 -23.67
C GLU A 159 -8.99 -0.30 -22.40
N GLN A 160 -7.89 0.45 -22.51
CA GLN A 160 -7.14 0.98 -21.35
C GLN A 160 -7.84 2.16 -20.65
N SER A 161 -8.96 2.65 -21.20
CA SER A 161 -9.80 3.66 -20.54
C SER A 161 -10.76 3.07 -19.50
N VAL A 162 -10.85 1.75 -19.41
CA VAL A 162 -11.76 1.03 -18.50
C VAL A 162 -10.94 0.16 -17.56
N LEU A 163 -11.16 0.31 -16.25
CA LEU A 163 -10.63 -0.58 -15.24
C LEU A 163 -11.68 -1.64 -14.87
N LEU A 164 -11.33 -2.90 -15.06
CA LEU A 164 -12.13 -4.04 -14.62
C LEU A 164 -11.40 -4.76 -13.48
N THR A 165 -12.11 -5.00 -12.38
CA THR A 165 -11.50 -5.55 -11.15
C THR A 165 -11.19 -7.04 -11.21
N SER A 166 -11.78 -7.79 -12.16
CA SER A 166 -11.55 -9.24 -12.29
C SER A 166 -10.83 -9.53 -13.61
N THR A 167 -9.59 -9.04 -13.72
CA THR A 167 -8.79 -9.16 -14.94
C THR A 167 -7.31 -9.34 -14.64
N PRO A 168 -6.51 -9.92 -15.57
CA PRO A 168 -5.05 -9.95 -15.46
C PRO A 168 -4.42 -8.56 -15.29
N GLN A 169 -5.06 -7.53 -15.83
CA GLN A 169 -4.60 -6.16 -15.74
C GLN A 169 -4.61 -5.65 -14.28
N LEU A 170 -5.63 -6.01 -13.50
CA LEU A 170 -5.66 -5.67 -12.08
C LEU A 170 -4.51 -6.35 -11.32
N VAL A 171 -4.21 -7.61 -11.62
CA VAL A 171 -3.09 -8.32 -10.98
C VAL A 171 -1.76 -7.60 -11.21
N ILE A 172 -1.54 -7.08 -12.42
CA ILE A 172 -0.34 -6.31 -12.74
C ILE A 172 -0.33 -4.98 -11.95
N ALA A 173 -1.46 -4.29 -11.90
CA ALA A 173 -1.58 -3.03 -11.17
C ALA A 173 -1.34 -3.21 -9.66
N GLU A 174 -1.94 -4.24 -9.05
CA GLU A 174 -1.72 -4.60 -7.64
C GLU A 174 -0.27 -5.03 -7.38
N GLY A 175 0.32 -5.80 -8.29
CA GLY A 175 1.73 -6.21 -8.19
C GLY A 175 2.69 -5.02 -8.21
N ILE A 176 2.46 -4.04 -9.08
CA ILE A 176 3.23 -2.78 -9.12
C ILE A 176 3.04 -2.01 -7.82
N ALA A 177 1.80 -1.86 -7.36
CA ALA A 177 1.47 -1.13 -6.14
C ALA A 177 2.05 -1.80 -4.88
N THR A 178 2.03 -3.12 -4.81
CA THR A 178 2.64 -3.89 -3.70
C THR A 178 4.14 -3.70 -3.63
N LEU A 179 4.83 -3.62 -4.78
CA LEU A 179 6.29 -3.40 -4.84
C LEU A 179 6.68 -1.91 -4.78
N ALA A 180 5.73 -1.01 -4.83
CA ALA A 180 5.96 0.43 -4.98
C ALA A 180 6.89 1.02 -3.91
N PHE A 181 6.71 0.61 -2.66
CA PHE A 181 7.56 1.07 -1.57
C PHE A 181 9.03 0.69 -1.78
N GLU A 182 9.32 -0.56 -2.11
CA GLU A 182 10.68 -1.07 -2.30
C GLU A 182 11.38 -0.46 -3.52
N MET A 183 10.63 0.04 -4.50
CA MET A 183 11.19 0.72 -5.67
C MET A 183 11.87 2.04 -5.31
N ILE A 184 11.44 2.70 -4.23
CA ILE A 184 11.88 4.07 -3.90
C ILE A 184 12.44 4.23 -2.49
N PHE A 185 12.27 3.26 -1.61
CA PHE A 185 12.81 3.27 -0.26
C PHE A 185 13.51 1.96 0.08
N SER A 186 14.67 2.04 0.72
CA SER A 186 15.13 0.97 1.58
C SER A 186 14.41 1.06 2.93
N ALA A 187 14.31 -0.05 3.65
CA ALA A 187 13.67 -0.07 4.97
C ALA A 187 14.33 0.92 5.95
N HIS A 188 15.66 1.07 5.90
CA HIS A 188 16.38 2.00 6.75
C HIS A 188 16.08 3.47 6.42
N GLU A 189 16.06 3.84 5.13
CA GLU A 189 15.72 5.21 4.70
C GLU A 189 14.28 5.57 5.05
N ALA A 190 13.36 4.61 4.91
CA ALA A 190 11.96 4.84 5.26
C ALA A 190 11.79 5.08 6.76
N GLU A 191 12.42 4.27 7.61
CA GLU A 191 12.34 4.43 9.06
C GLU A 191 12.96 5.76 9.50
N GLN A 192 14.11 6.12 8.93
CA GLN A 192 14.73 7.41 9.20
C GLN A 192 13.81 8.57 8.78
N TRP A 193 13.21 8.49 7.61
CA TRP A 193 12.29 9.50 7.11
C TRP A 193 11.04 9.63 7.99
N LEU A 194 10.45 8.51 8.42
CA LEU A 194 9.30 8.48 9.33
C LEU A 194 9.65 9.12 10.69
N ALA A 195 10.83 8.78 11.24
CA ALA A 195 11.31 9.32 12.51
C ALA A 195 11.55 10.82 12.44
N GLU A 196 11.99 11.34 11.31
CA GLU A 196 12.25 12.78 11.13
C GLU A 196 10.98 13.58 10.81
N HIS A 197 9.99 12.99 10.13
CA HIS A 197 8.92 13.76 9.49
C HIS A 197 7.49 13.44 9.96
N LEU A 198 7.23 12.22 10.46
CA LEU A 198 5.88 11.83 10.86
C LEU A 198 5.75 11.51 12.36
N TYR A 199 6.70 10.77 12.93
CA TYR A 199 6.61 10.37 14.34
C TYR A 199 6.56 11.54 15.33
N PRO A 200 7.35 12.63 15.14
CA PRO A 200 7.28 13.77 16.06
C PRO A 200 5.92 14.45 16.08
N GLU A 201 5.27 14.57 14.93
CA GLU A 201 3.94 15.20 14.83
C GLU A 201 2.83 14.30 15.40
N ALA A 202 2.99 12.99 15.28
CA ALA A 202 2.09 12.00 15.84
C ALA A 202 2.35 11.71 17.34
N GLU A 203 3.36 12.38 17.93
CA GLU A 203 3.82 12.13 19.31
C GLU A 203 4.23 10.66 19.55
N ILE A 204 4.79 10.02 18.50
CA ILE A 204 5.24 8.62 18.55
C ILE A 204 6.72 8.58 18.92
N GLU A 205 7.03 7.88 20.02
CA GLU A 205 8.40 7.50 20.38
C GLU A 205 8.68 6.10 19.82
N PRO A 206 9.59 5.97 18.82
CA PRO A 206 9.94 4.67 18.26
C PRO A 206 10.46 3.72 19.34
N ASP A 207 10.12 2.45 19.23
CA ASP A 207 10.66 1.39 20.07
C ASP A 207 11.78 0.61 19.33
N ALA A 208 12.17 -0.53 19.89
CA ALA A 208 13.21 -1.39 19.32
C ALA A 208 12.67 -2.39 18.29
N ALA A 209 11.47 -2.17 17.73
CA ALA A 209 10.90 -3.05 16.72
C ALA A 209 11.71 -2.97 15.41
N ASP A 210 11.96 -4.13 14.80
CA ASP A 210 12.57 -4.20 13.47
C ASP A 210 11.47 -4.12 12.40
N HIS A 211 11.16 -2.90 11.96
CA HIS A 211 10.10 -2.66 10.98
C HIS A 211 10.40 -3.30 9.62
N ALA A 212 11.67 -3.50 9.25
CA ALA A 212 12.04 -4.21 8.04
C ALA A 212 11.60 -5.67 8.09
N LYS A 213 11.89 -6.36 9.22
CA LYS A 213 11.44 -7.74 9.40
C LYS A 213 9.92 -7.87 9.50
N LEU A 214 9.26 -6.90 10.15
CA LEU A 214 7.78 -6.89 10.21
C LEU A 214 7.17 -6.75 8.81
N ARG A 215 7.77 -5.92 7.95
CA ARG A 215 7.36 -5.81 6.55
C ARG A 215 7.56 -7.12 5.82
N MET A 216 8.76 -7.71 5.88
CA MET A 216 9.02 -9.02 5.27
C MET A 216 8.02 -10.10 5.73
N ALA A 217 7.65 -10.09 7.00
CA ALA A 217 6.63 -11.00 7.53
C ALA A 217 5.25 -10.74 6.93
N ALA A 218 4.86 -9.46 6.78
CA ALA A 218 3.60 -9.07 6.17
C ALA A 218 3.55 -9.44 4.68
N ASP A 219 4.63 -9.18 3.92
CA ASP A 219 4.71 -9.46 2.49
C ASP A 219 4.58 -10.96 2.19
N LEU A 220 5.12 -11.83 3.06
CA LEU A 220 4.93 -13.28 2.96
C LEU A 220 3.46 -13.70 3.10
N LEU A 221 2.62 -12.89 3.73
CA LEU A 221 1.20 -13.18 3.99
C LEU A 221 0.25 -12.46 3.03
N LEU A 222 0.70 -11.42 2.31
CA LEU A 222 -0.15 -10.66 1.38
C LEU A 222 -0.66 -11.49 0.19
N GLY A 223 0.06 -12.53 -0.20
CA GLY A 223 -0.35 -13.44 -1.26
C GLY A 223 -1.24 -14.62 -0.79
N VAL A 224 -1.62 -14.64 0.48
CA VAL A 224 -2.44 -15.74 1.05
C VAL A 224 -3.92 -15.41 0.86
N PRO A 225 -4.68 -16.22 0.09
CA PRO A 225 -6.12 -16.07 0.02
C PRO A 225 -6.72 -16.25 1.42
N GLY A 226 -7.43 -15.23 1.91
CA GLY A 226 -8.19 -15.30 3.17
C GLY A 226 -9.45 -16.15 3.06
#